data_ecb3bc7387e9278504f5d5e2f13be67f
#
_entry.id   ecb3bc7387e9278504f5d5e2f13be67f
#
_cell.length_a   1.000
_cell.length_b   1.000
_cell.length_c   1.000
_cell.angle_alpha   90.00
_cell.angle_beta   90.00
_cell.angle_gamma   90.00
#
_symmetry.space_group_name_H-M   'P 1'
#
loop_
_entity.id
_entity.type
_entity.pdbx_description
1 polymer ?
#
loop_
_entity_poly.entity_id
_entity_poly.type
_entity_poly.pdbx_seq_one_letter_code
_entity_poly.pdbx_strand_id
1 'polypeptide(L)'
;MTQDINSRLVKFNELVPSKVPFVEGKLKGHQDRLNYSIVGPGVSEDTKQNVKIAEEHGFNIGAVSAAPMNGSGLHSHTTAEVFLIFSGSWRFYWGTDGKEGEVVLNKGDVASFPTNMFRGFQNVSDENALIFVVLGENDPGVITWTPKVLEKAKESGMVLLNDNTLIDLDKNKIPDGKVALEPIKEKDLESFDHYTSAEIEKYVIRYENKDKYLKDDEHYDSNSILNYLDHFNVHNKDFEPNIEHNTGFGLTMLKGKNAHIHPYTCLLYTSPSPRDGLLSRMPSSA
;
A
#
# COMPACT_ATOMS: atom_id res chain seq x y z
N MET A 1 2.80 -29.43 12.93
CA MET A 1 3.31 -28.36 13.82
C MET A 1 2.19 -27.35 13.97
N THR A 2 1.68 -27.12 15.17
CA THR A 2 0.74 -26.05 15.44
C THR A 2 1.51 -24.74 15.37
N GLN A 3 1.25 -23.92 14.35
CA GLN A 3 1.81 -22.58 14.31
C GLN A 3 1.32 -21.79 15.52
N ASP A 4 2.24 -21.19 16.26
CA ASP A 4 1.88 -20.28 17.35
C ASP A 4 1.17 -19.06 16.77
N ILE A 5 -0.11 -18.88 17.08
CA ILE A 5 -0.92 -17.75 16.60
C ILE A 5 -0.31 -16.40 17.02
N ASN A 6 0.43 -16.35 18.12
CA ASN A 6 1.08 -15.13 18.57
C ASN A 6 2.18 -14.64 17.60
N SER A 7 2.80 -15.53 16.83
CA SER A 7 3.76 -15.12 15.80
C SER A 7 3.11 -14.34 14.65
N ARG A 8 1.79 -14.43 14.51
CA ARG A 8 0.98 -13.74 13.50
C ARG A 8 0.18 -12.55 14.05
N LEU A 9 0.36 -12.24 15.32
CA LEU A 9 -0.23 -11.06 15.94
C LEU A 9 0.78 -9.91 15.92
N VAL A 10 0.38 -8.81 15.31
CA VAL A 10 1.20 -7.58 15.28
C VAL A 10 0.41 -6.47 15.97
N LYS A 11 0.98 -5.94 17.05
CA LYS A 11 0.47 -4.74 17.68
C LYS A 11 1.19 -3.52 17.10
N PHE A 12 0.45 -2.50 16.74
CA PHE A 12 1.01 -1.32 16.07
C PHE A 12 2.13 -0.64 16.89
N ASN A 13 2.01 -0.61 18.20
CA ASN A 13 3.02 -0.04 19.10
C ASN A 13 4.30 -0.88 19.23
N GLU A 14 4.33 -2.09 18.68
CA GLU A 14 5.52 -2.96 18.62
C GLU A 14 6.25 -2.85 17.28
N LEU A 15 5.71 -2.09 16.32
CA LEU A 15 6.33 -1.88 15.02
C LEU A 15 7.53 -0.94 15.15
N VAL A 16 8.62 -1.31 14.48
CA VAL A 16 9.82 -0.51 14.37
C VAL A 16 9.89 0.09 12.97
N PRO A 17 9.69 1.40 12.80
CA PRO A 17 9.71 2.00 11.48
C PRO A 17 11.12 2.22 10.94
N SER A 18 11.26 2.20 9.61
CA SER A 18 12.36 2.87 8.95
C SER A 18 12.11 4.38 8.92
N LYS A 19 13.15 5.16 9.24
CA LYS A 19 13.13 6.63 9.21
C LYS A 19 13.66 7.19 7.89
N VAL A 20 14.42 6.40 7.14
CA VAL A 20 14.95 6.75 5.82
C VAL A 20 14.70 5.55 4.90
N PRO A 21 13.44 5.28 4.57
CA PRO A 21 13.07 4.08 3.82
C PRO A 21 13.45 4.17 2.33
N PHE A 22 13.69 5.39 1.82
CA PHE A 22 13.86 5.65 0.40
C PHE A 22 14.90 6.75 0.13
N VAL A 23 15.40 6.79 -1.09
CA VAL A 23 16.44 7.71 -1.57
C VAL A 23 16.10 9.19 -1.32
N GLU A 24 14.83 9.55 -1.33
CA GLU A 24 14.33 10.92 -1.09
C GLU A 24 14.31 11.34 0.40
N GLY A 25 14.69 10.46 1.31
CA GLY A 25 14.49 10.64 2.77
C GLY A 25 15.16 11.84 3.42
N LYS A 26 16.08 12.53 2.73
CA LYS A 26 16.66 13.82 3.17
C LYS A 26 16.00 15.04 2.53
N LEU A 27 15.13 14.86 1.55
CA LEU A 27 14.50 15.97 0.84
C LEU A 27 13.41 16.60 1.70
N LYS A 28 13.29 17.92 1.61
CA LYS A 28 12.21 18.67 2.25
C LYS A 28 10.85 18.12 1.80
N GLY A 29 9.99 17.78 2.76
CA GLY A 29 8.68 17.17 2.51
C GLY A 29 8.70 15.64 2.47
N HIS A 30 9.87 15.00 2.72
CA HIS A 30 10.01 13.53 2.73
C HIS A 30 10.74 13.01 3.98
N GLN A 31 11.36 13.91 4.75
CA GLN A 31 12.25 13.56 5.86
C GLN A 31 11.51 13.17 7.15
N ASP A 32 10.30 13.69 7.36
CA ASP A 32 9.50 13.42 8.56
C ASP A 32 8.41 12.38 8.26
N ARG A 33 8.87 11.24 7.78
CA ARG A 33 8.06 10.08 7.40
C ARG A 33 8.63 8.81 8.04
N LEU A 34 7.72 7.95 8.50
CA LEU A 34 8.01 6.65 9.09
C LEU A 34 7.34 5.55 8.25
N ASN A 35 8.12 4.60 7.78
CA ASN A 35 7.61 3.44 7.05
C ASN A 35 7.68 2.19 7.91
N TYR A 36 6.59 1.43 7.96
CA TYR A 36 6.44 0.20 8.70
C TYR A 36 6.22 -0.97 7.75
N SER A 37 6.95 -2.08 7.91
CA SER A 37 6.67 -3.35 7.24
C SER A 37 5.95 -4.27 8.23
N ILE A 38 4.72 -4.62 7.93
CA ILE A 38 3.85 -5.44 8.80
C ILE A 38 3.85 -6.88 8.30
N VAL A 39 3.49 -7.09 7.03
CA VAL A 39 3.54 -8.37 6.32
C VAL A 39 4.40 -8.19 5.09
N GLY A 40 5.42 -9.00 4.94
CA GLY A 40 6.38 -8.89 3.83
C GLY A 40 7.29 -7.65 3.91
N PRO A 41 8.34 -7.60 3.10
CA PRO A 41 9.34 -6.53 3.12
C PRO A 41 8.83 -5.21 2.51
N GLY A 42 7.81 -5.25 1.65
CA GLY A 42 7.40 -4.11 0.84
C GLY A 42 8.48 -3.69 -0.16
N VAL A 43 8.45 -2.43 -0.56
CA VAL A 43 9.36 -1.84 -1.55
C VAL A 43 10.43 -0.92 -0.93
N SER A 44 10.67 -1.04 0.36
CA SER A 44 11.65 -0.20 1.06
C SER A 44 13.07 -0.44 0.55
N GLU A 45 13.81 0.64 0.33
CA GLU A 45 15.24 0.62 -0.01
C GLU A 45 16.14 0.50 1.24
N ASP A 46 15.53 0.55 2.43
CA ASP A 46 16.21 0.28 3.70
C ASP A 46 16.29 -1.23 3.95
N THR A 47 17.41 -1.83 3.58
CA THR A 47 17.68 -3.26 3.74
C THR A 47 17.67 -3.75 5.21
N LYS A 48 17.64 -2.83 6.17
CA LYS A 48 17.60 -3.13 7.61
C LYS A 48 16.20 -2.92 8.21
N GLN A 49 15.21 -2.62 7.38
CA GLN A 49 13.83 -2.45 7.84
C GLN A 49 13.33 -3.71 8.53
N ASN A 50 12.74 -3.54 9.72
CA ASN A 50 12.16 -4.65 10.47
C ASN A 50 10.84 -5.11 9.85
N VAL A 51 10.76 -6.38 9.49
CA VAL A 51 9.55 -7.04 8.98
C VAL A 51 8.98 -7.91 10.09
N LYS A 52 7.72 -7.70 10.49
CA LYS A 52 7.11 -8.45 11.59
C LYS A 52 6.62 -9.85 11.17
N ILE A 53 5.93 -9.94 10.05
CA ILE A 53 5.47 -11.21 9.48
C ILE A 53 6.18 -11.37 8.14
N ALA A 54 7.20 -12.22 8.11
CA ALA A 54 8.07 -12.38 6.95
C ALA A 54 7.62 -13.50 6.00
N GLU A 55 6.65 -14.34 6.44
CA GLU A 55 6.14 -15.39 5.56
C GLU A 55 5.36 -14.81 4.39
N GLU A 56 5.50 -15.45 3.26
CA GLU A 56 4.83 -15.09 2.01
C GLU A 56 3.31 -15.30 2.08
N HIS A 57 2.55 -14.28 1.64
CA HIS A 57 1.09 -14.28 1.66
C HIS A 57 0.47 -13.95 0.30
N GLY A 58 1.27 -13.74 -0.76
CA GLY A 58 0.79 -13.24 -2.05
C GLY A 58 0.56 -11.73 -2.08
N PHE A 59 0.83 -11.03 -0.97
CA PHE A 59 0.75 -9.58 -0.83
C PHE A 59 1.66 -9.10 0.32
N ASN A 60 1.93 -7.81 0.33
CA ASN A 60 2.63 -7.13 1.41
C ASN A 60 1.69 -6.12 2.09
N ILE A 61 1.83 -5.93 3.40
CA ILE A 61 1.13 -4.88 4.14
C ILE A 61 2.16 -4.00 4.84
N GLY A 62 2.09 -2.73 4.56
CA GLY A 62 2.86 -1.69 5.22
C GLY A 62 1.99 -0.59 5.79
N ALA A 63 2.63 0.35 6.45
CA ALA A 63 1.99 1.59 6.85
C ALA A 63 2.99 2.75 6.72
N VAL A 64 2.45 3.93 6.46
CA VAL A 64 3.23 5.17 6.39
C VAL A 64 2.61 6.17 7.37
N SER A 65 3.41 6.65 8.31
CA SER A 65 3.08 7.82 9.10
C SER A 65 3.91 9.01 8.63
N ALA A 66 3.30 10.17 8.45
CA ALA A 66 4.02 11.37 8.05
C ALA A 66 3.53 12.61 8.80
N ALA A 67 4.46 13.49 9.12
CA ALA A 67 4.15 14.82 9.62
C ALA A 67 3.44 15.66 8.56
N PRO A 68 2.80 16.79 8.93
CA PRO A 68 2.21 17.70 7.97
C PRO A 68 3.17 18.07 6.84
N MET A 69 2.66 18.12 5.62
CA MET A 69 3.40 18.41 4.38
C MET A 69 4.53 17.45 4.05
N ASN A 70 4.56 16.25 4.67
CA ASN A 70 5.49 15.16 4.35
C ASN A 70 4.76 13.98 3.69
N GLY A 71 5.52 13.21 2.88
CA GLY A 71 4.98 12.07 2.16
C GLY A 71 6.01 11.44 1.22
N SER A 72 5.57 10.92 0.09
CA SER A 72 6.42 10.32 -0.93
C SER A 72 6.44 11.14 -2.21
N GLY A 73 7.60 11.24 -2.83
CA GLY A 73 7.79 11.86 -4.13
C GLY A 73 7.27 11.00 -5.27
N LEU A 74 7.44 11.49 -6.49
CA LEU A 74 6.93 10.82 -7.69
C LEU A 74 7.71 9.54 -8.00
N HIS A 75 7.00 8.43 -7.93
CA HIS A 75 7.50 7.09 -8.19
C HIS A 75 6.45 6.21 -8.85
N SER A 76 6.88 5.14 -9.46
CA SER A 76 6.01 4.14 -10.10
C SER A 76 6.31 2.75 -9.57
N HIS A 77 5.31 1.88 -9.58
CA HIS A 77 5.40 0.45 -9.27
C HIS A 77 4.93 -0.38 -10.45
N THR A 78 5.44 -1.60 -10.53
CA THR A 78 4.98 -2.62 -11.47
C THR A 78 3.87 -3.49 -10.88
N THR A 79 3.72 -3.50 -9.56
CA THR A 79 2.70 -4.22 -8.81
C THR A 79 1.58 -3.29 -8.34
N ALA A 80 0.40 -3.85 -8.10
CA ALA A 80 -0.73 -3.10 -7.57
C ALA A 80 -0.43 -2.53 -6.18
N GLU A 81 -0.88 -1.31 -5.95
CA GLU A 81 -0.76 -0.62 -4.67
C GLU A 81 -2.08 0.00 -4.26
N VAL A 82 -2.57 -0.38 -3.08
CA VAL A 82 -3.83 0.08 -2.52
C VAL A 82 -3.58 0.80 -1.21
N PHE A 83 -4.15 1.97 -1.08
CA PHE A 83 -4.05 2.82 0.10
C PHE A 83 -5.38 2.84 0.87
N LEU A 84 -5.31 2.62 2.18
CA LEU A 84 -6.40 2.86 3.13
C LEU A 84 -6.02 4.02 4.05
N ILE A 85 -6.77 5.08 4.01
CA ILE A 85 -6.55 6.27 4.85
C ILE A 85 -7.03 5.98 6.27
N PHE A 86 -6.10 5.74 7.18
CA PHE A 86 -6.43 5.46 8.58
C PHE A 86 -6.71 6.74 9.38
N SER A 87 -5.89 7.78 9.14
CA SER A 87 -6.08 9.09 9.78
C SER A 87 -5.58 10.23 8.91
N GLY A 88 -6.09 11.43 9.16
CA GLY A 88 -5.75 12.64 8.45
C GLY A 88 -6.35 12.74 7.05
N SER A 89 -5.79 13.66 6.28
CA SER A 89 -6.11 13.91 4.88
C SER A 89 -4.84 13.83 4.06
N TRP A 90 -4.91 13.12 2.96
CA TRP A 90 -3.76 12.85 2.12
C TRP A 90 -4.02 13.28 0.68
N ARG A 91 -3.15 14.11 0.16
CA ARG A 91 -3.12 14.49 -1.24
C ARG A 91 -2.29 13.47 -2.00
N PHE A 92 -2.87 12.85 -3.01
CA PHE A 92 -2.18 12.07 -4.03
C PHE A 92 -2.09 12.90 -5.30
N TYR A 93 -0.94 12.89 -5.95
CA TYR A 93 -0.69 13.65 -7.16
C TYR A 93 0.14 12.80 -8.13
N TRP A 94 -0.01 13.02 -9.42
CA TRP A 94 0.60 12.15 -10.41
C TRP A 94 1.08 12.87 -11.67
N GLY A 95 1.70 12.05 -12.57
CA GLY A 95 2.39 12.48 -13.76
C GLY A 95 3.89 12.61 -13.54
N THR A 96 4.63 12.75 -14.62
CA THR A 96 6.12 12.82 -14.60
C THR A 96 6.65 14.03 -13.85
N ASP A 97 5.88 15.11 -13.80
CA ASP A 97 6.18 16.33 -13.05
C ASP A 97 5.22 16.60 -11.87
N GLY A 98 4.25 15.69 -11.63
CA GLY A 98 3.26 15.80 -10.57
C GLY A 98 2.13 16.78 -10.81
N LYS A 99 1.85 17.13 -12.06
CA LYS A 99 0.84 18.15 -12.43
C LYS A 99 -0.28 17.64 -13.32
N GLU A 100 -0.30 16.35 -13.66
CA GLU A 100 -1.36 15.77 -14.50
C GLU A 100 -2.69 15.69 -13.76
N GLY A 101 -2.63 15.50 -12.45
CA GLY A 101 -3.82 15.51 -11.61
C GLY A 101 -3.48 15.28 -10.14
N GLU A 102 -4.51 15.45 -9.33
CA GLU A 102 -4.45 15.18 -7.90
C GLU A 102 -5.82 14.80 -7.33
N VAL A 103 -5.79 14.12 -6.19
CA VAL A 103 -6.96 13.78 -5.41
C VAL A 103 -6.63 13.88 -3.92
N VAL A 104 -7.55 14.39 -3.12
CA VAL A 104 -7.41 14.36 -1.66
C VAL A 104 -8.30 13.27 -1.11
N LEU A 105 -7.71 12.39 -0.32
CA LEU A 105 -8.38 11.29 0.37
C LEU A 105 -8.43 11.57 1.85
N ASN A 106 -9.55 11.23 2.47
CA ASN A 106 -9.82 11.44 3.89
C ASN A 106 -9.93 10.11 4.64
N LYS A 107 -9.95 10.18 5.96
CA LYS A 107 -10.08 9.00 6.82
C LYS A 107 -11.20 8.06 6.36
N GLY A 108 -10.84 6.81 6.11
CA GLY A 108 -11.73 5.74 5.67
C GLY A 108 -11.81 5.60 4.15
N ASP A 109 -11.31 6.58 3.38
CA ASP A 109 -11.23 6.45 1.93
C ASP A 109 -10.20 5.39 1.55
N VAL A 110 -10.44 4.74 0.41
CA VAL A 110 -9.54 3.77 -0.20
C VAL A 110 -9.29 4.15 -1.65
N ALA A 111 -8.04 4.01 -2.08
CA ALA A 111 -7.68 4.16 -3.48
C ALA A 111 -6.75 3.03 -3.94
N SER A 112 -7.01 2.51 -5.14
CA SER A 112 -6.16 1.54 -5.83
C SER A 112 -5.54 2.21 -7.05
N PHE A 113 -4.33 2.74 -6.92
CA PHE A 113 -3.69 3.41 -8.06
C PHE A 113 -3.22 2.41 -9.10
N PRO A 114 -3.42 2.71 -10.40
CA PRO A 114 -2.91 1.90 -11.49
C PRO A 114 -1.38 1.74 -11.42
N THR A 115 -0.90 0.60 -11.90
CA THR A 115 0.53 0.37 -12.11
C THR A 115 1.07 1.24 -13.24
N ASN A 116 2.38 1.30 -13.40
CA ASN A 116 3.05 2.00 -14.51
C ASN A 116 2.73 3.50 -14.63
N MET A 117 2.26 4.14 -13.55
CA MET A 117 2.08 5.59 -13.49
C MET A 117 2.95 6.20 -12.39
N PHE A 118 3.51 7.38 -12.63
CA PHE A 118 4.17 8.14 -11.57
C PHE A 118 3.14 8.79 -10.66
N ARG A 119 3.23 8.51 -9.35
CA ARG A 119 2.43 9.15 -8.31
C ARG A 119 3.26 9.43 -7.07
N GLY A 120 2.84 10.42 -6.34
CA GLY A 120 3.34 10.75 -5.02
C GLY A 120 2.18 11.03 -4.09
N PHE A 121 2.46 11.12 -2.79
CA PHE A 121 1.44 11.48 -1.80
C PHE A 121 2.03 12.36 -0.70
N GLN A 122 1.16 13.13 -0.06
CA GLN A 122 1.53 14.08 0.98
C GLN A 122 0.43 14.17 2.04
N ASN A 123 0.81 14.13 3.31
CA ASN A 123 -0.10 14.48 4.40
C ASN A 123 -0.42 15.98 4.34
N VAL A 124 -1.68 16.33 4.10
CA VAL A 124 -2.16 17.72 4.04
C VAL A 124 -2.99 18.11 5.27
N SER A 125 -3.00 17.28 6.29
CA SER A 125 -3.57 17.63 7.60
C SER A 125 -2.57 18.39 8.47
N ASP A 126 -3.07 19.00 9.55
CA ASP A 126 -2.27 19.79 10.50
C ASP A 126 -1.53 18.93 11.53
N GLU A 127 -1.80 17.62 11.56
CA GLU A 127 -1.22 16.65 12.50
C GLU A 127 -0.56 15.47 11.76
N ASN A 128 0.19 14.67 12.51
CA ASN A 128 0.71 13.41 11.98
C ASN A 128 -0.46 12.51 11.54
N ALA A 129 -0.34 11.98 10.36
CA ALA A 129 -1.36 11.11 9.76
C ALA A 129 -0.79 9.74 9.42
N LEU A 130 -1.67 8.76 9.24
CA LEU A 130 -1.34 7.37 8.97
C LEU A 130 -2.16 6.83 7.82
N ILE A 131 -1.49 6.16 6.88
CA ILE A 131 -2.09 5.33 5.84
C ILE A 131 -1.58 3.90 5.96
N PHE A 132 -2.44 2.93 5.68
CA PHE A 132 -2.04 1.56 5.38
C PHE A 132 -1.88 1.38 3.88
N VAL A 133 -0.91 0.55 3.52
CA VAL A 133 -0.57 0.27 2.12
C VAL A 133 -0.55 -1.23 1.93
N VAL A 134 -1.23 -1.72 0.91
CA VAL A 134 -1.17 -3.11 0.47
C VAL A 134 -0.55 -3.16 -0.90
N LEU A 135 0.51 -3.92 -1.04
CA LEU A 135 1.19 -4.18 -2.31
C LEU A 135 0.93 -5.62 -2.75
N GLY A 136 0.67 -5.82 -4.02
CA GLY A 136 0.49 -7.15 -4.59
C GLY A 136 1.79 -7.95 -4.59
N GLU A 137 1.64 -9.26 -4.77
CA GLU A 137 2.70 -10.25 -4.90
C GLU A 137 3.56 -10.43 -3.64
N ASN A 138 4.35 -11.50 -3.59
CA ASN A 138 5.31 -11.75 -2.51
C ASN A 138 6.53 -10.84 -2.64
N ASP A 139 7.01 -10.66 -3.87
CA ASP A 139 8.04 -9.68 -4.23
C ASP A 139 7.35 -8.52 -4.98
N PRO A 140 7.10 -7.39 -4.32
CA PRO A 140 6.45 -6.25 -4.95
C PRO A 140 7.37 -5.48 -5.92
N GLY A 141 8.56 -5.98 -6.17
CA GLY A 141 9.53 -5.37 -7.07
C GLY A 141 10.23 -4.15 -6.48
N VAL A 142 10.70 -3.31 -7.35
CA VAL A 142 11.43 -2.09 -7.01
C VAL A 142 10.66 -0.85 -7.44
N ILE A 143 10.97 0.26 -6.78
CA ILE A 143 10.44 1.57 -7.13
C ILE A 143 11.19 2.14 -8.33
N THR A 144 10.44 2.68 -9.27
CA THR A 144 10.97 3.52 -10.34
C THR A 144 10.76 4.98 -9.98
N TRP A 145 11.84 5.73 -9.74
CA TRP A 145 11.80 7.14 -9.42
C TRP A 145 11.81 8.01 -10.66
N THR A 146 11.15 9.17 -10.61
CA THR A 146 11.37 10.18 -11.66
C THR A 146 12.82 10.69 -11.64
N PRO A 147 13.40 11.09 -12.78
CA PRO A 147 14.76 11.63 -12.85
C PRO A 147 15.01 12.76 -11.84
N LYS A 148 14.04 13.65 -11.72
CA LYS A 148 14.11 14.81 -10.80
C LYS A 148 14.23 14.41 -9.32
N VAL A 149 13.61 13.31 -8.91
CA VAL A 149 13.72 12.80 -7.52
C VAL A 149 15.14 12.30 -7.29
N LEU A 150 15.68 11.48 -8.21
CA LEU A 150 17.05 10.95 -8.09
C LEU A 150 18.11 12.04 -8.11
N GLU A 151 17.96 13.06 -8.98
CA GLU A 151 18.87 14.20 -9.05
C GLU A 151 18.90 14.97 -7.72
N LYS A 152 17.73 15.34 -7.19
CA LYS A 152 17.64 16.04 -5.90
C LYS A 152 18.14 15.19 -4.73
N ALA A 153 17.85 13.89 -4.74
CA ALA A 153 18.38 12.98 -3.74
C ALA A 153 19.90 12.97 -3.73
N LYS A 154 20.53 12.88 -4.92
CA LYS A 154 21.98 12.95 -5.08
C LYS A 154 22.56 14.28 -4.58
N GLU A 155 21.91 15.40 -4.86
CA GLU A 155 22.28 16.73 -4.36
C GLU A 155 22.23 16.78 -2.81
N SER A 156 21.31 16.03 -2.19
CA SER A 156 21.21 15.92 -0.73
C SER A 156 22.15 14.89 -0.10
N GLY A 157 23.02 14.26 -0.91
CA GLY A 157 23.93 13.22 -0.47
C GLY A 157 23.32 11.81 -0.35
N MET A 158 22.12 11.60 -0.90
CA MET A 158 21.50 10.28 -0.96
C MET A 158 21.63 9.68 -2.35
N VAL A 159 22.07 8.43 -2.43
CA VAL A 159 22.26 7.73 -3.72
C VAL A 159 21.64 6.32 -3.61
N LEU A 160 20.88 5.97 -4.63
CA LEU A 160 20.42 4.59 -4.84
C LEU A 160 21.37 3.90 -5.82
N LEU A 161 21.80 2.68 -5.52
CA LEU A 161 22.64 1.88 -6.38
C LEU A 161 21.80 1.01 -7.32
N ASN A 162 22.42 0.49 -8.39
CA ASN A 162 21.76 -0.39 -9.36
C ASN A 162 21.18 -1.69 -8.76
N ASP A 163 21.66 -2.10 -7.58
CA ASP A 163 21.15 -3.25 -6.84
C ASP A 163 20.14 -2.86 -5.76
N ASN A 164 19.55 -1.69 -5.87
CA ASN A 164 18.58 -1.12 -4.95
C ASN A 164 19.13 -0.86 -3.53
N THR A 165 20.43 -0.75 -3.36
CA THR A 165 21.07 -0.40 -2.08
C THR A 165 21.09 1.12 -1.91
N LEU A 166 20.55 1.60 -0.80
CA LEU A 166 20.54 3.02 -0.44
C LEU A 166 21.85 3.42 0.26
N ILE A 167 22.50 4.47 -0.21
CA ILE A 167 23.74 5.00 0.36
C ILE A 167 23.54 6.45 0.79
N ASP A 168 23.86 6.72 2.05
CA ASP A 168 24.01 8.05 2.62
C ASP A 168 25.50 8.46 2.50
N LEU A 169 25.81 9.36 1.57
CA LEU A 169 27.18 9.80 1.28
C LEU A 169 27.83 10.61 2.41
N ASP A 170 27.02 11.15 3.32
CA ASP A 170 27.55 11.83 4.52
C ASP A 170 28.14 10.82 5.52
N LYS A 171 27.72 9.57 5.45
CA LYS A 171 28.13 8.49 6.36
C LYS A 171 28.99 7.42 5.72
N ASN A 172 28.76 7.17 4.43
CA ASN A 172 29.37 6.04 3.72
C ASN A 172 29.84 6.47 2.34
N LYS A 173 30.79 5.74 1.79
CA LYS A 173 31.17 5.83 0.37
C LYS A 173 30.46 4.76 -0.42
N ILE A 174 30.28 5.00 -1.71
CA ILE A 174 29.84 3.95 -2.64
C ILE A 174 30.88 2.83 -2.59
N PRO A 175 30.49 1.57 -2.33
CA PRO A 175 31.43 0.45 -2.32
C PRO A 175 32.10 0.23 -3.67
N ASP A 176 33.34 -0.26 -3.67
CA ASP A 176 34.09 -0.55 -4.88
C ASP A 176 33.31 -1.52 -5.79
N GLY A 177 33.25 -1.20 -7.06
CA GLY A 177 32.54 -1.98 -8.08
C GLY A 177 31.01 -1.79 -8.09
N LYS A 178 30.44 -0.96 -7.19
CA LYS A 178 29.03 -0.59 -7.23
C LYS A 178 28.85 0.74 -7.99
N VAL A 179 27.71 0.86 -8.65
CA VAL A 179 27.38 2.02 -9.49
C VAL A 179 26.04 2.62 -9.05
N ALA A 180 25.97 3.93 -9.02
CA ALA A 180 24.71 4.64 -8.78
C ALA A 180 23.69 4.32 -9.88
N LEU A 181 22.43 4.21 -9.49
CA LEU A 181 21.32 4.04 -10.43
C LEU A 181 21.25 5.29 -11.34
N GLU A 182 21.32 5.05 -12.63
CA GLU A 182 21.11 6.12 -13.62
C GLU A 182 19.60 6.42 -13.74
N PRO A 183 19.21 7.69 -13.74
CA PRO A 183 17.84 8.07 -13.98
C PRO A 183 17.32 7.56 -15.34
N ILE A 184 16.01 7.27 -15.39
CA ILE A 184 15.33 6.97 -16.65
C ILE A 184 15.55 8.11 -17.63
N LYS A 185 15.81 7.79 -18.89
CA LYS A 185 15.97 8.79 -19.95
C LYS A 185 14.62 9.45 -20.24
N GLU A 186 14.66 10.73 -20.55
CA GLU A 186 13.47 11.53 -20.81
C GLU A 186 12.54 10.92 -21.88
N LYS A 187 13.11 10.35 -22.94
CA LYS A 187 12.37 9.64 -23.99
C LYS A 187 11.61 8.41 -23.51
N ASP A 188 12.07 7.77 -22.42
CA ASP A 188 11.48 6.55 -21.89
C ASP A 188 10.35 6.88 -20.88
N LEU A 189 10.22 8.15 -20.45
CA LEU A 189 9.11 8.62 -19.63
C LEU A 189 7.77 8.58 -20.37
N GLU A 190 7.76 8.67 -21.70
CA GLU A 190 6.57 8.57 -22.53
C GLU A 190 5.92 7.16 -22.50
N SER A 191 6.64 6.15 -21.98
CA SER A 191 6.11 4.79 -21.84
C SER A 191 5.26 4.59 -20.59
N PHE A 192 5.22 5.57 -19.69
CA PHE A 192 4.39 5.52 -18.51
C PHE A 192 2.95 5.96 -18.81
N ASP A 193 2.01 5.38 -18.08
CA ASP A 193 0.61 5.67 -18.29
C ASP A 193 0.22 7.02 -17.68
N HIS A 194 -0.68 7.70 -18.37
CA HIS A 194 -1.21 9.01 -18.02
C HIS A 194 -2.68 8.92 -17.68
N TYR A 195 -3.11 9.58 -16.63
CA TYR A 195 -4.49 9.54 -16.15
C TYR A 195 -5.04 10.92 -15.82
N THR A 196 -6.23 11.18 -16.26
CA THR A 196 -7.02 12.34 -15.78
C THR A 196 -7.54 12.09 -14.37
N SER A 197 -7.89 13.15 -13.65
CA SER A 197 -8.52 13.02 -12.32
C SER A 197 -9.85 12.24 -12.37
N ALA A 198 -10.62 12.36 -13.46
CA ALA A 198 -11.86 11.63 -13.64
C ALA A 198 -11.64 10.11 -13.83
N GLU A 199 -10.53 9.71 -14.41
CA GLU A 199 -10.16 8.30 -14.53
C GLU A 199 -9.69 7.74 -13.20
N ILE A 200 -8.85 8.48 -12.46
CA ILE A 200 -8.39 8.04 -11.14
C ILE A 200 -9.53 7.97 -10.13
N GLU A 201 -10.53 8.85 -10.19
CA GLU A 201 -11.69 8.78 -9.30
C GLU A 201 -12.47 7.45 -9.40
N LYS A 202 -12.38 6.72 -10.51
CA LYS A 202 -12.96 5.37 -10.65
C LYS A 202 -12.27 4.32 -9.77
N TYR A 203 -11.05 4.59 -9.35
CA TYR A 203 -10.27 3.74 -8.45
C TYR A 203 -10.29 4.23 -7.00
N VAL A 204 -11.22 5.15 -6.68
CA VAL A 204 -11.36 5.73 -5.33
C VAL A 204 -12.73 5.41 -4.76
N ILE A 205 -12.76 4.95 -3.50
CA ILE A 205 -13.97 4.82 -2.70
C ILE A 205 -13.94 5.86 -1.61
N ARG A 206 -14.93 6.75 -1.63
CA ARG A 206 -15.14 7.77 -0.63
C ARG A 206 -15.95 7.23 0.53
N TYR A 207 -15.36 7.18 1.72
CA TYR A 207 -16.03 6.68 2.91
C TYR A 207 -17.27 7.51 3.28
N GLU A 208 -17.30 8.80 2.98
CA GLU A 208 -18.48 9.64 3.14
C GLU A 208 -19.69 9.13 2.33
N ASN A 209 -19.45 8.48 1.22
CA ASN A 209 -20.47 7.88 0.35
C ASN A 209 -20.76 6.41 0.69
N LYS A 210 -20.30 5.90 1.85
CA LYS A 210 -20.41 4.50 2.25
C LYS A 210 -21.81 3.90 2.13
N ASP A 211 -22.85 4.69 2.40
CA ASP A 211 -24.24 4.21 2.35
C ASP A 211 -24.69 3.79 0.93
N LYS A 212 -23.95 4.21 -0.11
CA LYS A 212 -24.16 3.73 -1.49
C LYS A 212 -23.54 2.34 -1.72
N TYR A 213 -22.55 1.98 -0.93
CA TYR A 213 -21.73 0.78 -1.11
C TYR A 213 -21.95 -0.26 -0.02
N LEU A 214 -22.56 0.14 1.10
CA LEU A 214 -22.90 -0.78 2.17
C LEU A 214 -24.04 -1.68 1.70
N LYS A 215 -23.85 -2.95 1.89
CA LYS A 215 -24.91 -3.95 1.69
C LYS A 215 -25.22 -4.57 3.04
N ASP A 216 -26.52 -4.71 3.30
CA ASP A 216 -26.99 -5.45 4.46
C ASP A 216 -26.84 -6.94 4.17
N ASP A 217 -26.20 -7.65 5.08
CA ASP A 217 -26.15 -9.10 5.06
C ASP A 217 -27.06 -9.61 6.18
N GLU A 218 -28.14 -10.29 5.80
CA GLU A 218 -29.12 -10.83 6.73
C GLU A 218 -28.53 -11.91 7.67
N HIS A 219 -27.32 -12.40 7.39
CA HIS A 219 -26.59 -13.35 8.23
C HIS A 219 -25.78 -12.65 9.34
N TYR A 220 -25.69 -11.33 9.31
CA TYR A 220 -24.92 -10.54 10.28
C TYR A 220 -25.72 -9.38 10.82
N ASP A 221 -25.83 -9.32 12.13
CA ASP A 221 -26.43 -8.17 12.87
C ASP A 221 -25.67 -6.85 12.65
N SER A 222 -24.57 -6.88 11.94
CA SER A 222 -23.70 -5.74 11.73
C SER A 222 -23.83 -5.19 10.32
N ASN A 223 -24.88 -4.95 9.83
CA ASN A 223 -25.37 -4.28 8.63
C ASN A 223 -24.38 -3.45 7.81
N SER A 224 -23.10 -3.83 7.73
CA SER A 224 -22.13 -2.95 7.10
C SER A 224 -20.90 -3.70 6.60
N ILE A 225 -21.05 -4.36 5.47
CA ILE A 225 -19.92 -4.85 4.71
C ILE A 225 -19.67 -3.87 3.56
N LEU A 226 -18.50 -3.26 3.54
CA LEU A 226 -18.05 -2.41 2.45
C LEU A 226 -16.95 -3.14 1.70
N ASN A 227 -17.30 -3.66 0.54
CA ASN A 227 -16.35 -4.32 -0.34
C ASN A 227 -15.64 -3.29 -1.20
N TYR A 228 -14.42 -2.91 -0.82
CA TYR A 228 -13.63 -1.95 -1.57
C TYR A 228 -13.10 -2.56 -2.86
N LEU A 229 -12.53 -3.73 -2.75
CA LEU A 229 -11.78 -4.36 -3.81
C LEU A 229 -11.87 -5.87 -3.66
N ASP A 230 -12.23 -6.57 -4.71
CA ASP A 230 -12.28 -8.02 -4.71
C ASP A 230 -11.66 -8.57 -5.98
N HIS A 231 -10.72 -9.47 -5.81
CA HIS A 231 -10.12 -10.20 -6.92
C HIS A 231 -10.91 -11.47 -7.27
N PHE A 232 -11.61 -12.04 -6.31
CA PHE A 232 -12.33 -13.30 -6.45
C PHE A 232 -13.77 -13.19 -5.98
N ASN A 233 -14.62 -12.63 -6.80
CA ASN A 233 -16.06 -12.62 -6.54
C ASN A 233 -16.69 -14.01 -6.81
N VAL A 234 -16.20 -15.04 -6.10
CA VAL A 234 -16.58 -16.42 -6.40
C VAL A 234 -17.81 -16.89 -5.61
N HIS A 235 -18.12 -16.27 -4.48
CA HIS A 235 -19.12 -16.83 -3.56
C HIS A 235 -20.37 -16.02 -3.34
N ASN A 236 -20.36 -14.74 -3.63
CA ASN A 236 -21.58 -13.96 -3.52
C ASN A 236 -21.63 -12.88 -4.60
N LYS A 237 -22.43 -13.10 -5.63
CA LYS A 237 -22.67 -12.14 -6.70
C LYS A 237 -23.29 -10.82 -6.21
N ASP A 238 -23.79 -10.81 -4.98
CA ASP A 238 -24.38 -9.64 -4.36
C ASP A 238 -23.35 -8.69 -3.76
N PHE A 239 -22.08 -9.14 -3.63
CA PHE A 239 -20.94 -8.35 -3.14
C PHE A 239 -19.96 -8.03 -4.27
N GLU A 240 -20.43 -7.31 -5.26
CA GLU A 240 -19.54 -6.82 -6.31
C GLU A 240 -18.56 -5.80 -5.74
N PRO A 241 -17.29 -5.81 -6.20
CA PRO A 241 -16.32 -4.82 -5.79
C PRO A 241 -16.73 -3.43 -6.27
N ASN A 242 -16.42 -2.43 -5.49
CA ASN A 242 -16.63 -1.04 -5.90
C ASN A 242 -15.47 -0.52 -6.78
N ILE A 243 -14.33 -1.19 -6.73
CA ILE A 243 -13.21 -0.95 -7.63
C ILE A 243 -12.91 -2.26 -8.37
N GLU A 244 -13.06 -2.24 -9.68
CA GLU A 244 -12.67 -3.32 -10.58
C GLU A 244 -11.20 -3.13 -10.97
N HIS A 245 -10.30 -3.67 -10.17
CA HIS A 245 -8.87 -3.60 -10.43
C HIS A 245 -8.22 -4.93 -10.06
N ASN A 246 -7.55 -5.55 -11.02
CA ASN A 246 -6.87 -6.82 -10.78
C ASN A 246 -5.60 -6.61 -9.94
N THR A 247 -5.73 -6.72 -8.64
CA THR A 247 -4.66 -6.52 -7.68
C THR A 247 -4.07 -7.82 -7.14
N GLY A 248 -4.72 -8.96 -7.40
CA GLY A 248 -4.34 -10.24 -6.81
C GLY A 248 -4.78 -10.44 -5.35
N PHE A 249 -5.48 -9.48 -4.76
CA PHE A 249 -6.04 -9.57 -3.40
C PHE A 249 -7.34 -8.78 -3.30
N GLY A 250 -8.15 -9.07 -2.28
CA GLY A 250 -9.36 -8.32 -1.96
C GLY A 250 -9.19 -7.45 -0.72
N LEU A 251 -9.96 -6.39 -0.62
CA LEU A 251 -10.02 -5.52 0.54
C LEU A 251 -11.48 -5.24 0.92
N THR A 252 -11.87 -5.65 2.11
CA THR A 252 -13.23 -5.48 2.63
C THR A 252 -13.19 -4.85 4.02
N MET A 253 -14.04 -3.87 4.26
CA MET A 253 -14.24 -3.29 5.58
C MET A 253 -15.50 -3.89 6.22
N LEU A 254 -15.35 -4.44 7.41
CA LEU A 254 -16.45 -4.81 8.28
C LEU A 254 -16.62 -3.73 9.34
N LYS A 255 -17.82 -3.19 9.49
CA LYS A 255 -18.13 -2.17 10.48
C LYS A 255 -19.43 -2.51 11.17
N GLY A 256 -19.45 -2.43 12.48
CA GLY A 256 -20.63 -2.62 13.28
C GLY A 256 -20.30 -3.08 14.69
N LYS A 257 -21.25 -2.99 15.59
CA LYS A 257 -21.08 -3.39 17.01
C LYS A 257 -20.78 -4.88 17.14
N ASN A 258 -21.38 -5.70 16.28
CA ASN A 258 -21.20 -7.15 16.21
C ASN A 258 -20.42 -7.56 14.96
N ALA A 259 -19.71 -6.64 14.33
CA ALA A 259 -18.91 -6.95 13.16
C ALA A 259 -17.87 -8.01 13.52
N HIS A 260 -17.89 -9.10 12.81
CA HIS A 260 -16.92 -10.18 12.92
C HIS A 260 -16.55 -10.68 11.53
N ILE A 261 -15.39 -11.29 11.45
CA ILE A 261 -14.91 -11.81 10.17
C ILE A 261 -15.78 -12.98 9.75
N HIS A 262 -16.32 -12.88 8.53
CA HIS A 262 -17.07 -13.99 7.94
C HIS A 262 -16.14 -15.19 7.78
N PRO A 263 -16.53 -16.39 8.25
CA PRO A 263 -15.67 -17.57 8.16
C PRO A 263 -15.27 -17.93 6.72
N TYR A 264 -16.02 -17.47 5.74
CA TYR A 264 -15.72 -17.71 4.32
C TYR A 264 -14.81 -16.67 3.67
N THR A 265 -14.74 -15.44 4.18
CA THR A 265 -13.96 -14.38 3.55
C THR A 265 -12.48 -14.46 3.84
N CYS A 266 -12.07 -14.89 5.02
CA CYS A 266 -10.65 -14.86 5.40
C CYS A 266 -9.90 -16.16 5.17
N LEU A 267 -10.60 -17.28 5.05
CA LEU A 267 -9.96 -18.60 5.03
C LEU A 267 -9.89 -19.21 3.64
N LEU A 268 -10.75 -18.79 2.72
CA LEU A 268 -10.82 -19.38 1.38
C LEU A 268 -9.89 -18.69 0.37
N TYR A 269 -9.51 -17.43 0.59
CA TYR A 269 -8.85 -16.63 -0.41
C TYR A 269 -7.43 -16.19 -0.08
N THR A 270 -7.09 -16.09 1.20
CA THR A 270 -5.76 -15.62 1.59
C THR A 270 -4.78 -16.74 1.90
N SER A 271 -5.27 -17.97 2.02
CA SER A 271 -4.41 -19.14 2.16
C SER A 271 -5.24 -20.38 1.93
N PRO A 272 -4.92 -21.24 0.97
CA PRO A 272 -5.42 -22.60 0.97
C PRO A 272 -4.87 -23.27 2.25
N SER A 273 -5.59 -23.07 3.35
CA SER A 273 -5.27 -23.71 4.63
C SER A 273 -5.73 -25.15 4.59
N PRO A 274 -4.96 -26.10 5.13
CA PRO A 274 -5.45 -27.47 5.34
C PRO A 274 -6.77 -27.54 6.14
N ARG A 275 -7.21 -26.44 6.76
CA ARG A 275 -8.49 -26.31 7.47
C ARG A 275 -9.68 -26.04 6.55
N ASP A 276 -9.46 -25.61 5.31
CA ASP A 276 -10.55 -25.38 4.36
C ASP A 276 -11.33 -26.67 4.10
N GLY A 277 -10.64 -27.82 4.12
CA GLY A 277 -11.27 -29.15 4.07
C GLY A 277 -12.07 -29.54 5.31
N LEU A 278 -11.84 -28.90 6.44
CA LEU A 278 -12.57 -29.16 7.70
C LEU A 278 -13.84 -28.29 7.82
N LEU A 279 -13.79 -27.05 7.33
CA LEU A 279 -14.95 -26.15 7.33
C LEU A 279 -16.01 -26.59 6.31
N SER A 280 -15.58 -27.16 5.18
CA SER A 280 -16.50 -27.75 4.20
C SER A 280 -17.23 -29.02 4.71
N ARG A 281 -16.83 -29.54 5.85
CA ARG A 281 -17.43 -30.74 6.51
C ARG A 281 -18.28 -30.42 7.72
N MET A 282 -18.45 -29.16 8.09
CA MET A 282 -19.40 -28.83 9.14
C MET A 282 -20.81 -28.95 8.55
N PRO A 283 -21.68 -29.81 9.15
CA PRO A 283 -23.06 -29.89 8.69
C PRO A 283 -23.72 -28.52 8.91
N SER A 284 -24.47 -28.09 7.92
CA SER A 284 -25.38 -26.97 7.99
C SER A 284 -26.56 -27.39 8.88
N SER A 285 -26.36 -27.48 10.18
CA SER A 285 -27.46 -27.81 11.09
C SER A 285 -27.05 -27.45 12.51
N ALA A 286 -27.51 -26.33 12.93
CA ALA A 286 -28.34 -26.13 14.14
C ALA A 286 -28.42 -24.63 14.40
#